data_6b01257e683097c6d2bb456ed239b271
#
_entry.id   6b01257e683097c6d2bb456ed239b271
#
_cell.length_a   1.000
_cell.length_b   1.000
_cell.length_c   1.000
_cell.angle_alpha   90.00
_cell.angle_beta   90.00
_cell.angle_gamma   90.00
#
_symmetry.space_group_name_H-M   'P 1'
#
loop_
_entity.id
_entity.type
_entity.pdbx_description
1 polymer ?
#
loop_
_entity_poly.entity_id
_entity_poly.type
_entity_poly.pdbx_seq_one_letter_code
_entity_poly.pdbx_strand_id
1 'polypeptide(L)'
;MDLETINFKIENEIAYIELNRPKQYNSLNQTMADDLFKVSLECDDNPKIRSVLMTGSGEDAFCAGGDVNSFYKYGNKTSSHLKEVTTTLHGAISRLSRMNAPLIVAVNGVAAGAGFSFVGFADIAIASTNATFVSAYSKIGLTPDGSSTYFLPRIIGTRRYTELILTNRVLSANEALDWGLIN
;
A
#
# COMPACT_ATOMS: atom_id res chain seq x y z
N MET A 1 -10.20 10.62 -15.97
CA MET A 1 -10.55 9.56 -14.98
C MET A 1 -11.20 10.25 -13.80
N ASP A 2 -12.36 9.79 -13.36
CA ASP A 2 -13.03 10.36 -12.18
C ASP A 2 -12.56 9.57 -10.94
N LEU A 3 -11.81 10.25 -10.06
CA LEU A 3 -11.17 9.70 -8.85
C LEU A 3 -11.47 10.61 -7.67
N GLU A 4 -11.83 10.02 -6.54
CA GLU A 4 -12.20 10.76 -5.32
C GLU A 4 -11.09 10.77 -4.27
N THR A 5 -10.28 9.71 -4.24
CA THR A 5 -9.34 9.42 -3.14
C THR A 5 -7.89 9.31 -3.60
N ILE A 6 -7.65 9.50 -4.88
CA ILE A 6 -6.31 9.45 -5.47
C ILE A 6 -6.13 10.65 -6.39
N ASN A 7 -5.04 11.38 -6.24
CA ASN A 7 -4.55 12.30 -7.24
C ASN A 7 -3.70 11.51 -8.25
N PHE A 8 -4.13 11.50 -9.51
CA PHE A 8 -3.44 10.79 -10.58
C PHE A 8 -3.08 11.73 -11.72
N LYS A 9 -1.82 11.71 -12.14
CA LYS A 9 -1.36 12.43 -13.33
C LYS A 9 -0.28 11.64 -14.05
N ILE A 10 -0.17 11.89 -15.36
CA ILE A 10 0.92 11.37 -16.18
C ILE A 10 1.70 12.59 -16.69
N GLU A 11 2.99 12.62 -16.41
CA GLU A 11 3.88 13.72 -16.79
C GLU A 11 5.27 13.14 -17.11
N ASN A 12 5.85 13.53 -18.26
CA ASN A 12 7.15 13.04 -18.71
C ASN A 12 7.28 11.50 -18.70
N GLU A 13 6.26 10.81 -19.17
CA GLU A 13 6.16 9.33 -19.20
C GLU A 13 6.13 8.66 -17.82
N ILE A 14 5.97 9.42 -16.74
CA ILE A 14 5.82 8.94 -15.36
C ILE A 14 4.37 9.08 -14.95
N ALA A 15 3.78 7.99 -14.45
CA ALA A 15 2.48 8.05 -13.77
C ALA A 15 2.71 8.30 -12.28
N TYR A 16 2.05 9.33 -11.76
CA TYR A 16 2.07 9.69 -10.35
C TYR A 16 0.76 9.27 -9.70
N ILE A 17 0.84 8.42 -8.70
CA ILE A 17 -0.27 7.96 -7.87
C ILE A 17 -0.07 8.54 -6.47
N GLU A 18 -0.87 9.52 -6.08
CA GLU A 18 -0.85 10.06 -4.72
C GLU A 18 -2.13 9.67 -4.00
N LEU A 19 -2.00 8.84 -2.96
CA LEU A 19 -3.11 8.49 -2.07
C LEU A 19 -3.58 9.74 -1.35
N ASN A 20 -4.83 10.16 -1.53
CA ASN A 20 -5.30 11.49 -1.12
C ASN A 20 -6.48 11.43 -0.15
N ARG A 21 -6.23 10.87 1.03
CA ARG A 21 -7.11 10.93 2.20
C ARG A 21 -6.30 11.32 3.46
N PRO A 22 -5.57 12.46 3.44
CA PRO A 22 -4.60 12.77 4.52
C PRO A 22 -5.27 12.87 5.89
N LYS A 23 -6.51 13.35 6.00
CA LYS A 23 -7.27 13.40 7.26
C LYS A 23 -7.58 12.01 7.85
N GLN A 24 -7.48 10.96 7.08
CA GLN A 24 -7.62 9.56 7.46
C GLN A 24 -6.30 8.80 7.30
N TYR A 25 -5.16 9.50 7.35
CA TYR A 25 -3.83 8.89 7.18
C TYR A 25 -3.70 8.03 5.92
N ASN A 26 -4.38 8.43 4.84
CA ASN A 26 -4.43 7.73 3.56
C ASN A 26 -4.91 6.26 3.68
N SER A 27 -5.77 5.97 4.66
CA SER A 27 -6.30 4.62 4.87
C SER A 27 -7.29 4.20 3.79
N LEU A 28 -7.31 2.90 3.51
CA LEU A 28 -8.06 2.25 2.45
C LEU A 28 -9.53 2.01 2.85
N ASN A 29 -10.43 2.63 2.14
CA ASN A 29 -11.85 2.28 2.11
C ASN A 29 -12.20 1.69 0.71
N GLN A 30 -13.48 1.37 0.47
CA GLN A 30 -13.92 0.84 -0.82
C GLN A 30 -13.60 1.80 -1.97
N THR A 31 -13.88 3.10 -1.80
CA THR A 31 -13.63 4.11 -2.84
C THR A 31 -12.15 4.14 -3.25
N MET A 32 -11.23 4.10 -2.29
CA MET A 32 -9.80 4.08 -2.60
C MET A 32 -9.37 2.76 -3.26
N ALA A 33 -9.97 1.64 -2.91
CA ALA A 33 -9.71 0.37 -3.60
C ALA A 33 -10.18 0.43 -5.06
N ASP A 34 -11.36 1.00 -5.31
CA ASP A 34 -11.92 1.18 -6.65
C ASP A 34 -11.08 2.15 -7.48
N ASP A 35 -10.64 3.27 -6.90
CA ASP A 35 -9.77 4.24 -7.56
C ASP A 35 -8.41 3.64 -7.89
N LEU A 36 -7.79 2.90 -6.95
CA LEU A 36 -6.52 2.18 -7.20
C LEU A 36 -6.69 1.16 -8.34
N PHE A 37 -7.81 0.47 -8.39
CA PHE A 37 -8.06 -0.49 -9.45
C PHE A 37 -8.15 0.19 -10.82
N LYS A 38 -8.89 1.31 -10.94
CA LYS A 38 -8.97 2.11 -12.17
C LYS A 38 -7.58 2.60 -12.62
N VAL A 39 -6.81 3.16 -11.68
CA VAL A 39 -5.46 3.66 -11.95
C VAL A 39 -4.51 2.54 -12.36
N SER A 40 -4.62 1.35 -11.73
CA SER A 40 -3.80 0.19 -12.08
C SER A 40 -4.03 -0.29 -13.52
N LEU A 41 -5.28 -0.21 -14.01
CA LEU A 41 -5.60 -0.52 -15.40
C LEU A 41 -4.93 0.47 -16.36
N GLU A 42 -5.00 1.77 -16.07
CA GLU A 42 -4.35 2.81 -16.88
C GLU A 42 -2.82 2.63 -16.89
N CYS A 43 -2.21 2.33 -15.74
CA CYS A 43 -0.76 2.12 -15.66
C CYS A 43 -0.30 0.87 -16.44
N ASP A 44 -1.11 -0.19 -16.46
CA ASP A 44 -0.81 -1.44 -17.15
C ASP A 44 -1.01 -1.35 -18.67
N ASP A 45 -2.05 -0.62 -19.10
CA ASP A 45 -2.52 -0.59 -20.50
C ASP A 45 -1.85 0.53 -21.33
N ASN A 46 -1.40 1.61 -20.70
CA ASN A 46 -0.87 2.79 -21.40
C ASN A 46 0.61 2.65 -21.74
N PRO A 47 0.97 2.40 -23.01
CA PRO A 47 2.37 2.17 -23.42
C PRO A 47 3.27 3.40 -23.29
N LYS A 48 2.71 4.58 -23.02
CA LYS A 48 3.47 5.81 -22.78
C LYS A 48 4.00 5.92 -21.36
N ILE A 49 3.48 5.10 -20.42
CA ILE A 49 3.95 5.08 -19.05
C ILE A 49 5.21 4.22 -18.96
N ARG A 50 6.34 4.84 -18.60
CA ARG A 50 7.63 4.19 -18.48
C ARG A 50 8.01 3.87 -17.04
N SER A 51 7.38 4.52 -16.08
CA SER A 51 7.51 4.24 -14.65
C SER A 51 6.29 4.75 -13.89
N VAL A 52 6.06 4.20 -12.72
CA VAL A 52 4.98 4.60 -11.81
C VAL A 52 5.57 4.99 -10.48
N LEU A 53 5.20 6.15 -9.96
CA LEU A 53 5.57 6.62 -8.62
C LEU A 53 4.32 6.69 -7.75
N MET A 54 4.32 5.96 -6.62
CA MET A 54 3.25 5.98 -5.64
C MET A 54 3.72 6.62 -4.34
N THR A 55 2.92 7.55 -3.80
CA THR A 55 3.17 8.19 -2.49
C THR A 55 1.86 8.51 -1.78
N GLY A 56 1.93 9.01 -0.54
CA GLY A 56 0.78 9.50 0.21
C GLY A 56 0.76 11.03 0.27
N SER A 57 -0.42 11.65 0.24
CA SER A 57 -0.55 13.08 0.49
C SER A 57 -0.43 13.40 1.99
N GLY A 58 0.05 14.62 2.29
CA GLY A 58 0.32 15.05 3.66
C GLY A 58 1.67 14.55 4.20
N GLU A 59 1.95 14.85 5.46
CA GLU A 59 3.25 14.59 6.09
C GLU A 59 3.23 13.41 7.07
N ASP A 60 2.05 12.98 7.55
CA ASP A 60 1.93 12.03 8.65
C ASP A 60 2.03 10.57 8.20
N ALA A 61 1.45 10.25 7.05
CA ALA A 61 1.36 8.85 6.62
C ALA A 61 1.45 8.70 5.10
N PHE A 62 2.16 7.68 4.69
CA PHE A 62 2.05 7.12 3.37
C PHE A 62 0.67 6.44 3.22
N CYS A 63 0.40 5.43 4.06
CA CYS A 63 -0.88 4.73 4.14
C CYS A 63 -0.97 3.94 5.45
N ALA A 64 -1.98 4.22 6.27
CA ALA A 64 -2.19 3.57 7.55
C ALA A 64 -2.93 2.21 7.47
N GLY A 65 -3.11 1.66 6.27
CA GLY A 65 -3.80 0.38 6.06
C GLY A 65 -5.30 0.54 5.83
N GLY A 66 -6.08 -0.45 6.22
CA GLY A 66 -7.53 -0.41 6.07
C GLY A 66 -8.19 0.65 6.96
N ASP A 67 -9.23 1.31 6.45
CA ASP A 67 -10.02 2.27 7.21
C ASP A 67 -10.96 1.54 8.19
N VAL A 68 -10.43 1.21 9.36
CA VAL A 68 -11.14 0.47 10.41
C VAL A 68 -12.44 1.17 10.84
N ASN A 69 -12.46 2.52 10.86
CA ASN A 69 -13.67 3.28 11.17
C ASN A 69 -14.76 3.08 10.10
N SER A 70 -14.35 2.99 8.84
CA SER A 70 -15.26 2.65 7.75
C SER A 70 -15.80 1.24 7.91
N PHE A 71 -14.95 0.26 8.21
CA PHE A 71 -15.33 -1.15 8.38
C PHE A 71 -16.32 -1.34 9.53
N TYR A 72 -16.09 -0.65 10.65
CA TYR A 72 -16.96 -0.74 11.84
C TYR A 72 -18.42 -0.35 11.56
N LYS A 73 -18.66 0.56 10.61
CA LYS A 73 -20.00 1.00 10.22
C LYS A 73 -20.87 -0.10 9.61
N TYR A 74 -20.24 -1.18 9.11
CA TYR A 74 -20.96 -2.30 8.48
C TYR A 74 -21.48 -3.33 9.49
N GLY A 75 -21.08 -3.28 10.77
CA GLY A 75 -21.58 -4.17 11.82
C GLY A 75 -21.49 -5.64 11.40
N ASN A 76 -22.60 -6.36 11.42
CA ASN A 76 -22.65 -7.79 11.04
C ASN A 76 -22.29 -8.07 9.56
N LYS A 77 -22.24 -7.03 8.70
CA LYS A 77 -21.85 -7.14 7.28
C LYS A 77 -20.36 -6.84 7.04
N THR A 78 -19.60 -6.56 8.09
CA THR A 78 -18.16 -6.22 7.96
C THR A 78 -17.39 -7.28 7.18
N SER A 79 -17.64 -8.57 7.43
CA SER A 79 -16.94 -9.66 6.71
C SER A 79 -17.21 -9.62 5.20
N SER A 80 -18.46 -9.40 4.78
CA SER A 80 -18.82 -9.30 3.36
C SER A 80 -18.20 -8.06 2.73
N HIS A 81 -18.28 -6.93 3.42
CA HIS A 81 -17.68 -5.67 2.95
C HIS A 81 -16.15 -5.77 2.80
N LEU A 82 -15.46 -6.39 3.77
CA LEU A 82 -14.01 -6.61 3.65
C LEU A 82 -13.64 -7.48 2.45
N LYS A 83 -14.46 -8.49 2.12
CA LYS A 83 -14.25 -9.30 0.90
C LYS A 83 -14.37 -8.47 -0.37
N GLU A 84 -15.31 -7.52 -0.42
CA GLU A 84 -15.46 -6.61 -1.57
C GLU A 84 -14.24 -5.71 -1.70
N VAL A 85 -13.85 -5.01 -0.61
CA VAL A 85 -12.67 -4.13 -0.58
C VAL A 85 -11.41 -4.89 -0.99
N THR A 86 -11.17 -6.06 -0.39
CA THR A 86 -9.96 -6.84 -0.66
C THR A 86 -9.94 -7.44 -2.07
N THR A 87 -11.09 -7.82 -2.63
CA THR A 87 -11.18 -8.31 -4.01
C THR A 87 -10.73 -7.24 -4.99
N THR A 88 -11.24 -6.02 -4.85
CA THR A 88 -10.86 -4.90 -5.71
C THR A 88 -9.40 -4.51 -5.51
N LEU A 89 -8.97 -4.38 -4.25
CA LEU A 89 -7.59 -4.03 -3.90
C LEU A 89 -6.59 -5.05 -4.44
N HIS A 90 -6.84 -6.34 -4.27
CA HIS A 90 -5.94 -7.40 -4.76
C HIS A 90 -5.88 -7.43 -6.29
N GLY A 91 -6.97 -7.06 -6.97
CA GLY A 91 -6.97 -6.83 -8.42
C GLY A 91 -6.00 -5.73 -8.83
N ALA A 92 -6.02 -4.59 -8.12
CA ALA A 92 -5.08 -3.48 -8.34
C ALA A 92 -3.62 -3.90 -8.07
N ILE A 93 -3.36 -4.53 -6.93
CA ILE A 93 -2.02 -5.02 -6.55
C ILE A 93 -1.47 -6.01 -7.59
N SER A 94 -2.31 -6.94 -8.05
CA SER A 94 -1.91 -7.94 -9.05
C SER A 94 -1.47 -7.30 -10.37
N ARG A 95 -2.09 -6.19 -10.77
CA ARG A 95 -1.70 -5.44 -11.97
C ARG A 95 -0.43 -4.64 -11.74
N LEU A 96 -0.42 -3.79 -10.71
CA LEU A 96 0.72 -2.94 -10.38
C LEU A 96 2.02 -3.73 -10.17
N SER A 97 1.93 -4.95 -9.61
CA SER A 97 3.10 -5.81 -9.38
C SER A 97 3.57 -6.61 -10.61
N ARG A 98 2.86 -6.55 -11.74
CA ARG A 98 3.16 -7.32 -12.95
C ARG A 98 3.18 -6.50 -14.23
N MET A 99 2.83 -5.21 -14.16
CA MET A 99 2.90 -4.31 -15.31
C MET A 99 4.34 -4.15 -15.82
N ASN A 100 4.50 -3.71 -17.06
CA ASN A 100 5.82 -3.53 -17.67
C ASN A 100 6.61 -2.36 -17.07
N ALA A 101 5.91 -1.31 -16.63
CA ALA A 101 6.54 -0.14 -16.02
C ALA A 101 6.95 -0.44 -14.56
N PRO A 102 8.19 -0.15 -14.14
CA PRO A 102 8.58 -0.34 -12.75
C PRO A 102 7.78 0.57 -11.81
N LEU A 103 7.38 0.02 -10.68
CA LEU A 103 6.71 0.72 -9.59
C LEU A 103 7.71 1.18 -8.54
N ILE A 104 7.78 2.47 -8.32
CA ILE A 104 8.53 3.10 -7.24
C ILE A 104 7.54 3.51 -6.14
N VAL A 105 7.75 3.06 -4.91
CA VAL A 105 6.97 3.52 -3.75
C VAL A 105 7.82 4.47 -2.92
N ALA A 106 7.33 5.70 -2.75
CA ALA A 106 7.95 6.73 -1.92
C ALA A 106 7.18 6.89 -0.61
N VAL A 107 7.73 6.36 0.47
CA VAL A 107 7.09 6.31 1.79
C VAL A 107 7.39 7.60 2.55
N ASN A 108 6.44 8.52 2.58
CA ASN A 108 6.59 9.83 3.21
C ASN A 108 6.27 9.89 4.71
N GLY A 109 5.79 8.79 5.30
CA GLY A 109 5.41 8.72 6.72
C GLY A 109 5.08 7.29 7.14
N VAL A 110 4.01 7.10 7.92
CA VAL A 110 3.60 5.77 8.40
C VAL A 110 3.14 4.88 7.25
N ALA A 111 3.68 3.66 7.16
CA ALA A 111 3.23 2.58 6.28
C ALA A 111 2.76 1.40 7.14
N ALA A 112 1.44 1.22 7.29
CA ALA A 112 0.85 0.19 8.14
C ALA A 112 -0.12 -0.71 7.38
N GLY A 113 -0.23 -1.97 7.76
CA GLY A 113 -1.16 -2.92 7.16
C GLY A 113 -1.03 -2.97 5.63
N ALA A 114 -2.07 -2.63 4.89
CA ALA A 114 -2.02 -2.57 3.42
C ALA A 114 -0.97 -1.57 2.89
N GLY A 115 -0.71 -0.46 3.61
CA GLY A 115 0.38 0.45 3.27
C GLY A 115 1.76 -0.21 3.36
N PHE A 116 1.97 -1.06 4.38
CA PHE A 116 3.17 -1.89 4.47
C PHE A 116 3.23 -2.94 3.36
N SER A 117 2.10 -3.50 2.95
CA SER A 117 2.01 -4.42 1.82
C SER A 117 2.41 -3.74 0.51
N PHE A 118 2.07 -2.45 0.32
CA PHE A 118 2.45 -1.69 -0.88
C PHE A 118 3.96 -1.55 -1.04
N VAL A 119 4.68 -1.39 0.07
CA VAL A 119 6.16 -1.38 0.05
C VAL A 119 6.71 -2.72 -0.43
N GLY A 120 6.06 -3.83 -0.05
CA GLY A 120 6.52 -5.17 -0.37
C GLY A 120 6.41 -5.58 -1.84
N PHE A 121 5.47 -5.02 -2.61
CA PHE A 121 5.35 -5.37 -4.03
C PHE A 121 5.95 -4.33 -4.98
N ALA A 122 6.53 -3.25 -4.45
CA ALA A 122 7.25 -2.27 -5.25
C ALA A 122 8.55 -2.86 -5.82
N ASP A 123 8.94 -2.42 -7.02
CA ASP A 123 10.24 -2.74 -7.59
C ASP A 123 11.36 -1.96 -6.88
N ILE A 124 11.07 -0.72 -6.49
CA ILE A 124 11.95 0.14 -5.70
C ILE A 124 11.12 0.80 -4.61
N ALA A 125 11.61 0.75 -3.38
CA ALA A 125 11.01 1.45 -2.26
C ALA A 125 12.01 2.45 -1.66
N ILE A 126 11.62 3.71 -1.57
CA ILE A 126 12.37 4.75 -0.89
C ILE A 126 11.54 5.30 0.26
N ALA A 127 12.18 5.83 1.29
CA ALA A 127 11.46 6.33 2.45
C ALA A 127 12.09 7.60 3.01
N SER A 128 11.24 8.46 3.56
CA SER A 128 11.66 9.55 4.42
C SER A 128 12.29 8.99 5.69
N THR A 129 13.24 9.72 6.28
CA THR A 129 13.95 9.29 7.50
C THR A 129 13.03 9.14 8.72
N ASN A 130 11.88 9.79 8.71
CA ASN A 130 10.84 9.67 9.75
C ASN A 130 9.77 8.60 9.42
N ALA A 131 9.88 7.91 8.29
CA ALA A 131 8.96 6.84 7.94
C ALA A 131 9.04 5.66 8.91
N THR A 132 7.91 5.03 9.14
CA THR A 132 7.81 3.83 9.98
C THR A 132 6.97 2.77 9.32
N PHE A 133 7.26 1.49 9.63
CA PHE A 133 6.62 0.35 9.00
C PHE A 133 6.08 -0.60 10.06
N VAL A 134 4.85 -1.06 9.90
CA VAL A 134 4.22 -2.00 10.83
C VAL A 134 3.21 -2.91 10.14
N SER A 135 3.22 -4.19 10.48
CA SER A 135 2.25 -5.15 9.92
C SER A 135 0.81 -4.81 10.31
N ALA A 136 0.57 -4.49 11.58
CA ALA A 136 -0.70 -4.04 12.16
C ALA A 136 -1.91 -4.99 12.07
N TYR A 137 -1.93 -5.94 11.14
CA TYR A 137 -3.09 -6.83 10.91
C TYR A 137 -3.50 -7.62 12.15
N SER A 138 -2.56 -8.32 12.79
CA SER A 138 -2.86 -9.16 13.95
C SER A 138 -3.26 -8.35 15.19
N LYS A 139 -2.98 -7.05 15.26
CA LYS A 139 -3.48 -6.15 16.32
C LYS A 139 -5.01 -6.05 16.35
N ILE A 140 -5.65 -6.21 15.21
CA ILE A 140 -7.09 -6.13 15.05
C ILE A 140 -7.73 -7.46 14.64
N GLY A 141 -7.00 -8.57 14.83
CA GLY A 141 -7.49 -9.93 14.57
C GLY A 141 -7.62 -10.29 13.09
N LEU A 142 -6.93 -9.57 12.20
CA LEU A 142 -6.90 -9.86 10.77
C LEU A 142 -5.65 -10.63 10.37
N THR A 143 -5.76 -11.45 9.35
CA THR A 143 -4.63 -12.06 8.66
C THR A 143 -3.98 -11.04 7.71
N PRO A 144 -2.64 -11.02 7.58
CA PRO A 144 -1.97 -10.20 6.58
C PRO A 144 -2.46 -10.49 5.16
N ASP A 145 -2.79 -9.43 4.43
CA ASP A 145 -3.27 -9.47 3.05
C ASP A 145 -2.42 -8.60 2.10
N GLY A 146 -2.98 -8.14 0.99
CA GLY A 146 -2.28 -7.30 0.03
C GLY A 146 -1.02 -7.94 -0.54
N SER A 147 -0.98 -9.27 -0.64
CA SER A 147 0.18 -10.07 -1.07
C SER A 147 1.43 -9.91 -0.18
N SER A 148 1.31 -9.31 1.02
CA SER A 148 2.42 -9.14 1.96
C SER A 148 3.09 -10.46 2.34
N THR A 149 2.30 -11.54 2.51
CA THR A 149 2.78 -12.89 2.82
C THR A 149 3.60 -13.52 1.69
N TYR A 150 3.48 -12.98 0.49
CA TYR A 150 4.26 -13.43 -0.67
C TYR A 150 5.52 -12.60 -0.87
N PHE A 151 5.41 -11.28 -0.92
CA PHE A 151 6.53 -10.39 -1.26
C PHE A 151 7.47 -10.16 -0.09
N LEU A 152 6.98 -9.77 1.07
CA LEU A 152 7.83 -9.36 2.19
C LEU A 152 8.80 -10.46 2.68
N PRO A 153 8.39 -11.75 2.83
CA PRO A 153 9.34 -12.79 3.20
C PRO A 153 10.47 -13.01 2.18
N ARG A 154 10.23 -12.66 0.91
CA ARG A 154 11.23 -12.77 -0.17
C ARG A 154 12.23 -11.63 -0.13
N ILE A 155 11.83 -10.48 0.42
CA ILE A 155 12.67 -9.28 0.53
C ILE A 155 13.49 -9.33 1.82
N ILE A 156 12.84 -9.45 2.99
CA ILE A 156 13.48 -9.33 4.30
C ILE A 156 13.79 -10.68 4.97
N GLY A 157 13.42 -11.76 4.34
CA GLY A 157 13.55 -13.12 4.88
C GLY A 157 12.37 -13.52 5.78
N THR A 158 12.07 -14.81 5.81
CA THR A 158 10.90 -15.36 6.50
C THR A 158 10.92 -15.06 8.00
N ARG A 159 12.09 -15.12 8.67
CA ARG A 159 12.17 -14.91 10.12
C ARG A 159 11.83 -13.48 10.51
N ARG A 160 12.37 -12.48 9.82
CA ARG A 160 12.08 -11.06 10.07
C ARG A 160 10.62 -10.75 9.79
N TYR A 161 10.07 -11.28 8.69
CA TYR A 161 8.65 -11.12 8.38
C TYR A 161 7.75 -11.74 9.46
N THR A 162 8.05 -12.96 9.92
CA THR A 162 7.31 -13.62 10.99
C THR A 162 7.38 -12.82 12.30
N GLU A 163 8.55 -12.29 12.65
CA GLU A 163 8.70 -11.39 13.80
C GLU A 163 7.75 -10.20 13.71
N LEU A 164 7.72 -9.49 12.56
CA LEU A 164 6.85 -8.32 12.38
C LEU A 164 5.36 -8.67 12.50
N ILE A 165 4.92 -9.80 11.95
CA ILE A 165 3.51 -10.23 12.04
C ILE A 165 3.13 -10.57 13.48
N LEU A 166 3.97 -11.32 14.19
CA LEU A 166 3.64 -11.82 15.53
C LEU A 166 3.73 -10.74 16.59
N THR A 167 4.74 -9.87 16.48
CA THR A 167 5.00 -8.84 17.49
C THR A 167 4.32 -7.51 17.19
N ASN A 168 3.99 -7.24 15.94
CA ASN A 168 3.55 -5.92 15.46
C ASN A 168 4.49 -4.79 15.89
N ARG A 169 5.78 -5.06 16.05
CA ARG A 169 6.73 -4.00 16.34
C ARG A 169 6.82 -3.04 15.17
N VAL A 170 7.09 -1.80 15.48
CA VAL A 170 7.32 -0.75 14.49
C VAL A 170 8.78 -0.82 14.06
N LEU A 171 9.00 -0.83 12.75
CA LEU A 171 10.32 -0.78 12.13
C LEU A 171 10.59 0.68 11.74
N SER A 172 11.73 1.22 12.11
CA SER A 172 12.18 2.55 11.67
C SER A 172 12.70 2.51 10.23
N ALA A 173 12.85 3.68 9.59
CA ALA A 173 13.41 3.78 8.24
C ALA A 173 14.84 3.21 8.16
N ASN A 174 15.67 3.46 9.18
CA ASN A 174 17.04 2.92 9.23
C ASN A 174 17.05 1.39 9.34
N GLU A 175 16.22 0.81 10.21
CA GLU A 175 16.09 -0.65 10.30
C GLU A 175 15.52 -1.24 9.02
N ALA A 176 14.57 -0.56 8.37
CA ALA A 176 14.00 -0.98 7.09
C ALA A 176 15.06 -1.03 5.98
N LEU A 177 15.96 -0.04 5.96
CA LEU A 177 17.12 -0.03 5.06
C LEU A 177 18.09 -1.19 5.37
N ASP A 178 18.48 -1.36 6.63
CA ASP A 178 19.38 -2.43 7.07
C ASP A 178 18.82 -3.83 6.79
N TRP A 179 17.50 -3.95 6.75
CA TRP A 179 16.83 -5.22 6.46
C TRP A 179 16.63 -5.46 4.96
N GLY A 180 16.90 -4.46 4.13
CA GLY A 180 16.67 -4.49 2.69
C GLY A 180 15.20 -4.38 2.30
N LEU A 181 14.35 -3.87 3.21
CA LEU A 181 12.94 -3.58 2.92
C LEU A 181 12.80 -2.39 1.98
N ILE A 182 13.71 -1.41 2.11
CA ILE A 182 13.80 -0.21 1.27
C ILE A 182 15.20 -0.04 0.71
N ASN A 183 15.31 0.74 -0.38
CA ASN A 183 16.57 0.99 -1.11
C ASN A 183 17.30 2.24 -0.64
#